data_3a58f81f455127773a158ed14427cf29
#
_entry.id   3a58f81f455127773a158ed14427cf29
#
_cell.length_a   1.000
_cell.length_b   1.000
_cell.length_c   1.000
_cell.angle_alpha   90.00
_cell.angle_beta   90.00
_cell.angle_gamma   90.00
#
_symmetry.space_group_name_H-M   'P 1'
#
loop_
_entity.id
_entity.type
_entity.pdbx_description
1 polymer ?
#
loop_
_entity_poly.entity_id
_entity_poly.type
_entity_poly.pdbx_seq_one_letter_code
_entity_poly.pdbx_strand_id
1 'polypeptide(L)'
;MKRILTIITVLLITGGSTYAQESMAQDASIWANEWKYAFSKDGVKEWKPEFTARYYAGLFTTGPMITGGVRVDEKRYLALFVSQGDTYVDDAPGDIYSIRAGLNFRRYWHLGQRKRFAFYSDLYAGAAWIYKVEGKYHMNMQTGEKWEVLDENPGDMWYVAGWQPGIRVRCYKNLHLFLGPTIATDCLGLHLGIGF
;
A
#
# COMPACT_ATOMS: atom_id res chain seq x y z
N MET A 1 23.34 8.16 21.40
CA MET A 1 22.56 7.69 20.23
C MET A 1 23.37 7.58 18.94
N LYS A 2 24.16 8.58 18.51
CA LYS A 2 24.99 8.50 17.28
C LYS A 2 25.94 7.29 17.23
N ARG A 3 26.59 6.92 18.35
CA ARG A 3 27.55 5.80 18.42
C ARG A 3 26.91 4.41 18.24
N ILE A 4 25.66 4.23 18.66
CA ILE A 4 24.93 2.95 18.50
C ILE A 4 24.52 2.76 17.04
N LEU A 5 24.09 3.83 16.36
CA LEU A 5 23.75 3.77 14.93
C LEU A 5 24.98 3.42 14.08
N THR A 6 26.13 3.97 14.41
CA THR A 6 27.40 3.68 13.70
C THR A 6 27.81 2.22 13.89
N ILE A 7 27.66 1.66 15.09
CA ILE A 7 27.99 0.24 15.35
C ILE A 7 27.04 -0.69 14.60
N ILE A 8 25.74 -0.40 14.55
CA ILE A 8 24.75 -1.20 13.78
C ILE A 8 25.05 -1.10 12.28
N THR A 9 25.40 0.07 11.76
CA THR A 9 25.76 0.25 10.35
C THR A 9 27.05 -0.49 10.00
N VAL A 10 28.06 -0.45 10.87
CA VAL A 10 29.33 -1.20 10.66
C VAL A 10 29.11 -2.71 10.75
N LEU A 11 28.32 -3.20 11.69
CA LEU A 11 27.96 -4.63 11.79
C LEU A 11 27.18 -5.13 10.58
N LEU A 12 26.30 -4.30 10.00
CA LEU A 12 25.56 -4.64 8.76
C LEU A 12 26.47 -4.64 7.52
N ILE A 13 27.50 -3.82 7.52
CA ILE A 13 28.43 -3.70 6.37
C ILE A 13 29.57 -4.70 6.45
N THR A 14 30.09 -5.02 7.65
CA THR A 14 31.30 -5.85 7.80
C THR A 14 31.02 -7.32 8.14
N GLY A 15 29.82 -7.68 8.60
CA GLY A 15 29.41 -9.06 8.92
C GLY A 15 29.03 -9.93 7.73
N GLY A 16 29.10 -9.40 6.50
CA GLY A 16 28.54 -10.05 5.31
C GLY A 16 29.50 -10.37 4.16
N SER A 17 30.78 -10.46 4.37
CA SER A 17 31.71 -10.19 3.27
C SER A 17 32.20 -11.34 2.39
N THR A 18 31.68 -12.52 2.35
CA THR A 18 31.98 -13.45 1.24
C THR A 18 30.89 -14.50 1.04
N TYR A 19 30.45 -15.15 2.10
CA TYR A 19 29.34 -16.12 2.02
C TYR A 19 27.99 -15.45 1.68
N ALA A 20 27.75 -14.24 2.18
CA ALA A 20 26.54 -13.50 1.87
C ALA A 20 26.52 -13.02 0.41
N GLN A 21 27.65 -12.73 -0.18
CA GLN A 21 27.74 -12.22 -1.54
C GLN A 21 27.50 -13.33 -2.58
N GLU A 22 28.00 -14.53 -2.36
CA GLU A 22 27.72 -15.70 -3.21
C GLU A 22 26.26 -16.16 -3.06
N SER A 23 25.72 -16.22 -1.83
CA SER A 23 24.32 -16.55 -1.62
C SER A 23 23.37 -15.50 -2.20
N MET A 24 23.69 -14.21 -2.05
CA MET A 24 22.90 -13.13 -2.67
C MET A 24 22.96 -13.18 -4.21
N ALA A 25 24.11 -13.47 -4.81
CA ALA A 25 24.23 -13.61 -6.25
C ALA A 25 23.44 -14.81 -6.78
N GLN A 26 23.47 -15.92 -6.06
CA GLN A 26 22.70 -17.12 -6.38
C GLN A 26 21.20 -16.86 -6.21
N ASP A 27 20.79 -16.23 -5.11
CA ASP A 27 19.41 -15.83 -4.89
C ASP A 27 18.92 -14.84 -5.95
N ALA A 28 19.74 -13.87 -6.34
CA ALA A 28 19.42 -12.92 -7.40
C ALA A 28 19.23 -13.62 -8.76
N SER A 29 20.05 -14.63 -9.07
CA SER A 29 19.93 -15.39 -10.31
C SER A 29 18.66 -16.24 -10.34
N ILE A 30 18.31 -16.87 -9.22
CA ILE A 30 17.06 -17.63 -9.05
C ILE A 30 15.85 -16.68 -9.21
N TRP A 31 15.91 -15.54 -8.56
CA TRP A 31 14.89 -14.49 -8.69
C TRP A 31 14.70 -14.01 -10.12
N ALA A 32 15.80 -13.73 -10.81
CA ALA A 32 15.75 -13.30 -12.21
C ALA A 32 15.13 -14.38 -13.12
N ASN A 33 15.46 -15.64 -12.91
CA ASN A 33 14.92 -16.75 -13.68
C ASN A 33 13.42 -16.99 -13.37
N GLU A 34 13.02 -16.90 -12.10
CA GLU A 34 11.61 -17.00 -11.71
C GLU A 34 10.77 -15.88 -12.35
N TRP A 35 11.28 -14.63 -12.39
CA TRP A 35 10.61 -13.52 -13.05
C TRP A 35 10.58 -13.69 -14.56
N LYS A 36 11.67 -14.16 -15.17
CA LYS A 36 11.72 -14.45 -16.59
C LYS A 36 10.68 -15.51 -16.98
N TYR A 37 10.50 -16.54 -16.18
CA TYR A 37 9.45 -17.53 -16.39
C TYR A 37 8.06 -16.91 -16.22
N ALA A 38 7.82 -16.19 -15.14
CA ALA A 38 6.52 -15.59 -14.84
C ALA A 38 6.01 -14.68 -15.99
N PHE A 39 6.90 -14.00 -16.70
CA PHE A 39 6.58 -13.17 -17.85
C PHE A 39 6.80 -13.87 -19.20
N SER A 40 7.09 -15.16 -19.20
CA SER A 40 7.14 -15.96 -20.44
C SER A 40 5.73 -16.23 -20.98
N LYS A 41 5.64 -16.63 -22.24
CA LYS A 41 4.36 -16.96 -22.89
C LYS A 41 3.56 -18.04 -22.12
N ASP A 42 4.24 -18.98 -21.49
CA ASP A 42 3.61 -20.05 -20.73
C ASP A 42 3.29 -19.61 -19.29
N GLY A 43 4.18 -18.87 -18.64
CA GLY A 43 3.94 -18.33 -17.31
C GLY A 43 2.72 -17.39 -17.26
N VAL A 44 2.53 -16.55 -18.25
CA VAL A 44 1.37 -15.64 -18.33
C VAL A 44 0.03 -16.38 -18.37
N LYS A 45 -0.02 -17.61 -18.91
CA LYS A 45 -1.24 -18.44 -18.90
C LYS A 45 -1.64 -18.93 -17.50
N GLU A 46 -0.69 -18.95 -16.57
CA GLU A 46 -0.91 -19.38 -15.19
C GLU A 46 -1.39 -18.23 -14.28
N TRP A 47 -1.39 -17.01 -14.78
CA TRP A 47 -1.82 -15.85 -14.01
C TRP A 47 -3.28 -15.96 -13.60
N LYS A 48 -3.53 -15.62 -12.35
CA LYS A 48 -4.88 -15.63 -11.76
C LYS A 48 -5.25 -14.22 -11.33
N PRO A 49 -6.44 -13.73 -11.69
CA PRO A 49 -6.91 -12.45 -11.20
C PRO A 49 -7.06 -12.50 -9.67
N GLU A 50 -6.72 -11.41 -9.02
CA GLU A 50 -6.95 -11.21 -7.59
C GLU A 50 -7.38 -9.77 -7.33
N PHE A 51 -8.41 -9.61 -6.52
CA PHE A 51 -8.92 -8.31 -6.09
C PHE A 51 -8.88 -8.21 -4.58
N THR A 52 -8.52 -7.05 -4.05
CA THR A 52 -8.61 -6.79 -2.61
C THR A 52 -9.24 -5.44 -2.35
N ALA A 53 -10.09 -5.39 -1.32
CA ALA A 53 -10.61 -4.16 -0.77
C ALA A 53 -10.15 -4.06 0.69
N ARG A 54 -9.54 -2.96 1.06
CA ARG A 54 -9.01 -2.71 2.40
C ARG A 54 -9.44 -1.35 2.89
N TYR A 55 -9.49 -1.22 4.18
CA TYR A 55 -9.61 0.06 4.86
C TYR A 55 -8.37 0.24 5.74
N TYR A 56 -7.70 1.35 5.62
CA TYR A 56 -6.60 1.72 6.48
C TYR A 56 -7.01 2.88 7.39
N ALA A 57 -6.58 2.79 8.65
CA ALA A 57 -6.79 3.81 9.64
C ALA A 57 -5.43 4.17 10.25
N GLY A 58 -5.03 5.41 10.08
CA GLY A 58 -3.74 5.91 10.54
C GLY A 58 -3.84 7.23 11.27
N LEU A 59 -2.71 7.67 11.79
CA LEU A 59 -2.61 8.92 12.55
C LEU A 59 -2.85 10.17 11.69
N PHE A 60 -2.49 10.11 10.41
CA PHE A 60 -2.57 11.28 9.52
C PHE A 60 -3.65 11.14 8.47
N THR A 61 -3.89 9.92 8.01
CA THR A 61 -4.82 9.66 6.91
C THR A 61 -5.54 8.35 7.15
N THR A 62 -6.81 8.31 6.77
CA THR A 62 -7.65 7.11 6.80
C THR A 62 -8.43 6.99 5.50
N GLY A 63 -8.81 5.76 5.10
CA GLY A 63 -9.64 5.58 3.92
C GLY A 63 -9.63 4.19 3.31
N PRO A 64 -10.46 3.99 2.29
CA PRO A 64 -10.52 2.76 1.51
C PRO A 64 -9.38 2.67 0.48
N MET A 65 -8.93 1.44 0.22
CA MET A 65 -8.00 1.10 -0.85
C MET A 65 -8.48 -0.15 -1.57
N ILE A 66 -8.58 -0.07 -2.87
CA ILE A 66 -8.92 -1.21 -3.73
C ILE A 66 -7.70 -1.53 -4.59
N THR A 67 -7.37 -2.82 -4.68
CA THR A 67 -6.34 -3.29 -5.61
C THR A 67 -6.94 -4.33 -6.56
N GLY A 68 -6.60 -4.22 -7.83
CA GLY A 68 -6.97 -5.18 -8.86
C GLY A 68 -5.77 -5.55 -9.70
N GLY A 69 -5.51 -6.84 -9.86
CA GLY A 69 -4.34 -7.29 -10.59
C GLY A 69 -4.27 -8.79 -10.77
N VAL A 70 -3.06 -9.29 -10.92
CA VAL A 70 -2.80 -10.70 -11.23
C VAL A 70 -1.81 -11.31 -10.25
N ARG A 71 -2.13 -12.50 -9.80
CA ARG A 71 -1.19 -13.36 -9.10
C ARG A 71 -0.34 -14.07 -10.14
N VAL A 72 0.94 -13.68 -10.26
CA VAL A 72 1.87 -14.24 -11.23
C VAL A 72 2.33 -15.65 -10.86
N ASP A 73 2.35 -15.95 -9.56
CA ASP A 73 2.59 -17.27 -9.00
C ASP A 73 1.99 -17.40 -7.58
N GLU A 74 2.30 -18.49 -6.88
CA GLU A 74 1.78 -18.68 -5.50
C GLU A 74 2.29 -17.64 -4.50
N LYS A 75 3.39 -16.96 -4.80
CA LYS A 75 4.09 -16.06 -3.87
C LYS A 75 3.97 -14.60 -4.24
N ARG A 76 3.67 -14.26 -5.51
CA ARG A 76 3.77 -12.89 -6.02
C ARG A 76 2.48 -12.42 -6.69
N TYR A 77 2.14 -11.18 -6.42
CA TYR A 77 0.98 -10.50 -6.96
C TYR A 77 1.38 -9.10 -7.44
N LEU A 78 0.93 -8.75 -8.62
CA LEU A 78 1.10 -7.44 -9.24
C LEU A 78 -0.26 -6.82 -9.48
N ALA A 79 -0.44 -5.57 -9.07
CA ALA A 79 -1.72 -4.89 -9.19
C ALA A 79 -1.57 -3.41 -9.44
N LEU A 80 -2.67 -2.83 -9.88
CA LEU A 80 -2.96 -1.42 -9.73
C LEU A 80 -3.72 -1.21 -8.42
N PHE A 81 -3.54 -0.06 -7.79
CA PHE A 81 -4.36 0.36 -6.67
C PHE A 81 -5.01 1.70 -6.93
N VAL A 82 -6.17 1.89 -6.33
CA VAL A 82 -6.83 3.17 -6.15
C VAL A 82 -7.24 3.28 -4.69
N SER A 83 -7.00 4.40 -4.07
CA SER A 83 -7.43 4.67 -2.70
C SER A 83 -7.89 6.12 -2.56
N GLN A 84 -8.79 6.31 -1.60
CA GLN A 84 -9.14 7.63 -1.08
C GLN A 84 -8.49 7.76 0.29
N GLY A 85 -8.05 8.95 0.64
CA GLY A 85 -7.54 9.25 1.96
C GLY A 85 -8.13 10.54 2.48
N ASP A 86 -8.76 10.47 3.63
CA ASP A 86 -9.24 11.62 4.38
C ASP A 86 -8.14 12.01 5.37
N THR A 87 -7.71 13.26 5.32
CA THR A 87 -6.59 13.76 6.13
C THR A 87 -7.14 14.58 7.29
N TYR A 88 -6.79 14.18 8.50
CA TYR A 88 -7.15 14.94 9.71
C TYR A 88 -6.11 16.06 9.91
N VAL A 89 -6.54 17.30 9.76
CA VAL A 89 -5.76 18.48 10.11
C VAL A 89 -6.61 19.30 11.08
N ASP A 90 -6.22 19.30 12.34
CA ASP A 90 -7.02 19.86 13.46
C ASP A 90 -7.39 21.34 13.34
N ASP A 91 -6.70 22.14 12.51
CA ASP A 91 -6.90 23.58 12.41
C ASP A 91 -7.19 24.10 10.99
N ALA A 92 -7.43 23.22 10.00
CA ALA A 92 -7.74 23.67 8.65
C ALA A 92 -9.25 23.93 8.48
N PRO A 93 -9.67 25.10 8.01
CA PRO A 93 -11.05 25.30 7.60
C PRO A 93 -11.32 24.50 6.32
N GLY A 94 -12.03 23.39 6.45
CA GLY A 94 -12.42 22.52 5.35
C GLY A 94 -11.82 21.12 5.43
N ASP A 95 -12.42 20.22 4.66
CA ASP A 95 -11.98 18.82 4.57
C ASP A 95 -10.87 18.67 3.53
N ILE A 96 -9.79 18.00 3.90
CA ILE A 96 -8.72 17.66 2.98
C ILE A 96 -8.82 16.17 2.67
N TYR A 97 -9.02 15.83 1.42
CA TYR A 97 -8.98 14.44 0.96
C TYR A 97 -8.01 14.26 -0.20
N SER A 98 -7.58 13.04 -0.39
CA SER A 98 -6.70 12.67 -1.50
C SER A 98 -7.24 11.49 -2.27
N ILE A 99 -7.10 11.51 -3.59
CA ILE A 99 -7.30 10.35 -4.46
C ILE A 99 -5.92 9.87 -4.88
N ARG A 100 -5.66 8.60 -4.73
CA ARG A 100 -4.35 7.99 -4.99
C ARG A 100 -4.49 6.84 -5.96
N ALA A 101 -3.52 6.72 -6.85
CA ALA A 101 -3.45 5.60 -7.78
C ALA A 101 -1.99 5.24 -8.07
N GLY A 102 -1.75 3.97 -8.34
CA GLY A 102 -0.40 3.51 -8.65
C GLY A 102 -0.28 2.01 -8.76
N LEU A 103 0.93 1.54 -8.57
CA LEU A 103 1.31 0.13 -8.64
C LEU A 103 1.40 -0.47 -7.24
N ASN A 104 1.00 -1.72 -7.12
CA ASN A 104 1.11 -2.50 -5.90
C ASN A 104 1.81 -3.82 -6.23
N PHE A 105 2.80 -4.17 -5.42
CA PHE A 105 3.51 -5.44 -5.45
C PHE A 105 3.34 -6.15 -4.11
N ARG A 106 2.82 -7.37 -4.12
CA ARG A 106 2.65 -8.19 -2.93
C ARG A 106 3.43 -9.47 -3.03
N ARG A 107 4.12 -9.82 -1.94
CA ARG A 107 4.76 -11.11 -1.74
C ARG A 107 4.08 -11.86 -0.61
N TYR A 108 3.88 -13.17 -0.81
CA TYR A 108 3.29 -14.08 0.16
C TYR A 108 4.30 -15.09 0.68
N TRP A 109 4.23 -15.41 1.97
CA TRP A 109 4.93 -16.52 2.61
C TRP A 109 3.89 -17.40 3.29
N HIS A 110 3.56 -18.52 2.66
CA HIS A 110 2.54 -19.44 3.14
C HIS A 110 3.02 -20.21 4.38
N LEU A 111 2.15 -20.33 5.38
CA LEU A 111 2.39 -21.05 6.61
C LEU A 111 1.65 -22.38 6.59
N GLY A 112 2.41 -23.47 6.81
CA GLY A 112 1.91 -24.83 6.86
C GLY A 112 1.42 -25.38 5.52
N GLN A 113 1.20 -26.70 5.51
CA GLN A 113 0.84 -27.43 4.28
C GLN A 113 -0.52 -27.02 3.69
N ARG A 114 -1.48 -26.63 4.53
CA ARG A 114 -2.83 -26.27 4.08
C ARG A 114 -2.92 -24.87 3.47
N LYS A 115 -1.85 -24.08 3.47
CA LYS A 115 -1.77 -22.71 2.94
C LYS A 115 -2.94 -21.80 3.39
N ARG A 116 -3.50 -22.10 4.61
CA ARG A 116 -4.62 -21.33 5.15
C ARG A 116 -4.19 -19.97 5.67
N PHE A 117 -2.98 -19.91 6.19
CA PHE A 117 -2.34 -18.70 6.69
C PHE A 117 -1.16 -18.34 5.80
N ALA A 118 -0.96 -17.05 5.60
CA ALA A 118 0.23 -16.53 4.97
C ALA A 118 0.62 -15.20 5.62
N PHE A 119 1.91 -14.98 5.80
CA PHE A 119 2.41 -13.62 5.91
C PHE A 119 2.42 -12.99 4.53
N TYR A 120 2.25 -11.69 4.47
CA TYR A 120 2.44 -10.95 3.23
C TYR A 120 3.16 -9.63 3.48
N SER A 121 3.73 -9.10 2.44
CA SER A 121 4.32 -7.78 2.37
C SER A 121 3.84 -7.12 1.09
N ASP A 122 3.12 -6.03 1.24
CA ASP A 122 2.67 -5.17 0.16
C ASP A 122 3.57 -3.95 0.09
N LEU A 123 4.11 -3.71 -1.09
CA LEU A 123 4.76 -2.46 -1.43
C LEU A 123 3.90 -1.76 -2.48
N TYR A 124 3.63 -0.49 -2.29
CA TYR A 124 2.91 0.30 -3.28
C TYR A 124 3.56 1.66 -3.48
N ALA A 125 3.44 2.17 -4.69
CA ALA A 125 3.92 3.49 -5.05
C ALA A 125 3.05 4.07 -6.17
N GLY A 126 2.84 5.39 -6.13
CA GLY A 126 2.02 6.06 -7.11
C GLY A 126 1.96 7.57 -6.92
N ALA A 127 0.90 8.16 -7.43
CA ALA A 127 0.58 9.56 -7.29
C ALA A 127 -0.64 9.75 -6.40
N ALA A 128 -0.66 10.83 -5.66
CA ALA A 128 -1.77 11.30 -4.85
C ALA A 128 -2.16 12.69 -5.35
N TRP A 129 -3.43 12.87 -5.67
CA TRP A 129 -4.01 14.17 -5.93
C TRP A 129 -4.73 14.61 -4.67
N ILE A 130 -4.30 15.74 -4.12
CA ILE A 130 -4.85 16.32 -2.89
C ILE A 130 -5.91 17.32 -3.27
N TYR A 131 -7.05 17.25 -2.64
CA TYR A 131 -8.16 18.16 -2.79
C TYR A 131 -8.44 18.83 -1.46
N LYS A 132 -8.62 20.12 -1.49
CA LYS A 132 -9.06 20.91 -0.35
C LYS A 132 -10.46 21.44 -0.64
N VAL A 133 -11.41 21.08 0.20
CA VAL A 133 -12.78 21.59 0.12
C VAL A 133 -12.88 22.75 1.10
N GLU A 134 -13.02 23.95 0.59
CA GLU A 134 -13.24 25.15 1.40
C GLU A 134 -14.72 25.53 1.37
N GLY A 135 -15.36 25.50 2.53
CA GLY A 135 -16.70 26.06 2.70
C GLY A 135 -16.63 27.59 2.69
N LYS A 136 -17.20 28.22 1.67
CA LYS A 136 -17.40 29.69 1.63
C LYS A 136 -18.82 29.99 2.02
N TYR A 137 -18.99 30.71 3.13
CA TYR A 137 -20.31 31.20 3.53
C TYR A 137 -20.66 32.48 2.79
N HIS A 138 -21.73 32.42 2.01
CA HIS A 138 -22.36 33.59 1.43
C HIS A 138 -23.57 33.96 2.25
N MET A 139 -23.77 35.26 2.45
CA MET A 139 -24.95 35.79 3.12
C MET A 139 -25.67 36.74 2.18
N ASN A 140 -26.96 36.51 1.96
CA ASN A 140 -27.81 37.50 1.30
C ASN A 140 -28.06 38.65 2.27
N MET A 141 -27.48 39.80 1.98
CA MET A 141 -27.56 40.98 2.82
C MET A 141 -29.01 41.54 2.96
N GLN A 142 -29.91 41.15 2.05
CA GLN A 142 -31.32 41.61 2.08
C GLN A 142 -32.21 40.66 2.87
N THR A 143 -32.00 39.38 2.77
CA THR A 143 -32.85 38.36 3.42
C THR A 143 -32.21 37.78 4.68
N GLY A 144 -30.92 37.98 4.91
CA GLY A 144 -30.17 37.38 6.01
C GLY A 144 -29.92 35.85 5.85
N GLU A 145 -30.34 35.28 4.72
CA GLU A 145 -30.12 33.87 4.45
C GLU A 145 -28.62 33.58 4.23
N LYS A 146 -28.14 32.55 4.90
CA LYS A 146 -26.78 32.05 4.75
C LYS A 146 -26.82 30.75 3.96
N TRP A 147 -25.97 30.63 2.94
CA TRP A 147 -25.73 29.37 2.25
C TRP A 147 -24.24 29.11 2.13
N GLU A 148 -23.89 27.86 2.17
CA GLU A 148 -22.52 27.38 2.00
C GLU A 148 -22.29 27.00 0.53
N VAL A 149 -21.24 27.52 -0.05
CA VAL A 149 -20.75 27.09 -1.37
C VAL A 149 -19.46 26.35 -1.14
N LEU A 150 -19.44 25.06 -1.47
CA LEU A 150 -18.26 24.25 -1.46
C LEU A 150 -17.42 24.57 -2.71
N ASP A 151 -16.21 25.08 -2.49
CA ASP A 151 -15.25 25.34 -3.55
C ASP A 151 -14.19 24.24 -3.50
N GLU A 152 -14.19 23.35 -4.49
CA GLU A 152 -13.18 22.31 -4.61
C GLU A 152 -11.97 22.89 -5.36
N ASN A 153 -10.89 23.15 -4.63
CA ASN A 153 -9.63 23.49 -5.24
C ASN A 153 -8.83 22.20 -5.51
N PRO A 154 -8.55 21.85 -6.79
CA PRO A 154 -7.60 20.80 -7.08
C PRO A 154 -6.24 21.23 -6.54
N GLY A 155 -5.76 20.49 -5.56
CA GLY A 155 -4.46 20.73 -4.96
C GLY A 155 -3.32 20.12 -5.76
N ASP A 156 -2.17 20.08 -5.13
CA ASP A 156 -0.94 19.60 -5.74
C ASP A 156 -0.94 18.07 -5.89
N MET A 157 -0.19 17.61 -6.87
CA MET A 157 0.10 16.20 -7.05
C MET A 157 1.35 15.83 -6.24
N TRP A 158 1.24 14.79 -5.41
CA TRP A 158 2.30 14.28 -4.56
C TRP A 158 2.62 12.83 -4.85
N TYR A 159 3.80 12.39 -4.39
CA TYR A 159 4.15 10.97 -4.39
C TYR A 159 3.52 10.28 -3.19
N VAL A 160 2.96 9.08 -3.42
CA VAL A 160 2.61 8.18 -2.35
C VAL A 160 3.40 6.90 -2.49
N ALA A 161 3.99 6.46 -1.39
CA ALA A 161 4.64 5.16 -1.31
C ALA A 161 4.39 4.58 0.08
N GLY A 162 4.20 3.28 0.14
CA GLY A 162 3.92 2.63 1.40
C GLY A 162 4.24 1.15 1.41
N TRP A 163 4.31 0.65 2.63
CA TRP A 163 4.52 -0.73 2.97
C TRP A 163 3.42 -1.21 3.92
N GLN A 164 2.76 -2.29 3.55
CA GLN A 164 1.69 -2.92 4.32
C GLN A 164 2.03 -4.40 4.56
N PRO A 165 2.89 -4.71 5.52
CA PRO A 165 3.08 -6.09 5.95
C PRO A 165 1.87 -6.58 6.72
N GLY A 166 1.65 -7.90 6.75
CA GLY A 166 0.54 -8.42 7.53
C GLY A 166 0.32 -9.91 7.41
N ILE A 167 -0.83 -10.32 7.90
CA ILE A 167 -1.30 -11.71 7.88
C ILE A 167 -2.52 -11.81 6.99
N ARG A 168 -2.49 -12.82 6.10
CA ARG A 168 -3.63 -13.23 5.30
C ARG A 168 -4.19 -14.54 5.84
N VAL A 169 -5.50 -14.59 6.06
CA VAL A 169 -6.22 -15.80 6.50
C VAL A 169 -7.24 -16.18 5.45
N ARG A 170 -7.19 -17.41 4.93
CA ARG A 170 -8.21 -17.95 4.04
C ARG A 170 -9.42 -18.38 4.87
N CYS A 171 -10.53 -17.68 4.73
CA CYS A 171 -11.77 -17.94 5.47
C CYS A 171 -12.65 -18.97 4.76
N TYR A 172 -12.86 -18.77 3.45
CA TYR A 172 -13.73 -19.66 2.67
C TYR A 172 -13.32 -19.64 1.20
N LYS A 173 -13.16 -20.82 0.56
CA LYS A 173 -12.76 -20.95 -0.86
C LYS A 173 -11.66 -19.93 -1.23
N ASN A 174 -12.03 -18.90 -1.96
CA ASN A 174 -11.13 -17.84 -2.43
C ASN A 174 -11.21 -16.57 -1.56
N LEU A 175 -12.07 -16.55 -0.53
CA LEU A 175 -12.20 -15.39 0.35
C LEU A 175 -11.08 -15.37 1.38
N HIS A 176 -10.36 -14.27 1.44
CA HIS A 176 -9.25 -14.03 2.34
C HIS A 176 -9.49 -12.76 3.18
N LEU A 177 -9.07 -12.80 4.43
CA LEU A 177 -8.94 -11.61 5.28
C LEU A 177 -7.49 -11.16 5.31
N PHE A 178 -7.28 -9.87 5.34
CA PHE A 178 -6.00 -9.20 5.43
C PHE A 178 -5.98 -8.29 6.64
N LEU A 179 -4.92 -8.35 7.43
CA LEU A 179 -4.73 -7.50 8.61
C LEU A 179 -3.24 -7.22 8.79
N GLY A 180 -2.90 -5.99 9.09
CA GLY A 180 -1.52 -5.61 9.38
C GLY A 180 -1.31 -4.12 9.59
N PRO A 181 -0.08 -3.70 9.91
CA PRO A 181 0.29 -2.30 9.93
C PRO A 181 0.36 -1.70 8.52
N THR A 182 0.16 -0.40 8.45
CA THR A 182 0.38 0.44 7.27
C THR A 182 1.44 1.47 7.62
N ILE A 183 2.50 1.51 6.84
CA ILE A 183 3.60 2.47 6.95
C ILE A 183 3.74 3.12 5.58
N ALA A 184 3.34 4.37 5.46
CA ALA A 184 3.35 5.11 4.21
C ALA A 184 3.85 6.54 4.41
N THR A 185 4.11 7.22 3.32
CA THR A 185 4.55 8.61 3.35
C THR A 185 3.58 9.54 4.06
N ASP A 186 2.30 9.17 4.11
CA ASP A 186 1.20 9.94 4.65
C ASP A 186 0.30 9.16 5.61
N CYS A 187 0.68 7.93 5.97
CA CYS A 187 -0.11 7.09 6.86
C CYS A 187 0.79 6.20 7.72
N LEU A 188 0.60 6.29 9.03
CA LEU A 188 1.13 5.33 9.99
C LEU A 188 -0.04 4.77 10.78
N GLY A 189 -0.38 3.51 10.57
CA GLY A 189 -1.59 2.94 11.17
C GLY A 189 -1.75 1.44 10.93
N LEU A 190 -2.99 1.02 10.85
CA LEU A 190 -3.40 -0.36 10.62
C LEU A 190 -4.29 -0.45 9.38
N HIS A 191 -4.33 -1.61 8.75
CA HIS A 191 -5.28 -1.92 7.71
C HIS A 191 -5.98 -3.25 7.96
N LEU A 192 -7.22 -3.31 7.53
CA LEU A 192 -8.05 -4.50 7.52
C LEU A 192 -8.71 -4.61 6.14
N GLY A 193 -8.84 -5.81 5.60
CA GLY A 193 -9.47 -5.97 4.29
C GLY A 193 -9.83 -7.39 3.94
N ILE A 194 -10.48 -7.49 2.78
CA ILE A 194 -10.89 -8.75 2.16
C ILE A 194 -10.31 -8.86 0.76
N GLY A 195 -10.15 -10.09 0.27
CA GLY A 195 -9.73 -10.35 -1.12
C GLY A 195 -10.23 -11.70 -1.63
N PHE A 196 -10.28 -11.83 -2.96
CA PHE A 196 -10.73 -13.02 -3.70
C PHE A 196 -9.98 -13.19 -4.99
#